data_c1396132e052baa5f2d96c776357d734
#
_entry.id   c1396132e052baa5f2d96c776357d734
#
_cell.length_a   1.000
_cell.length_b   1.000
_cell.length_c   1.000
_cell.angle_alpha   90.00
_cell.angle_beta   90.00
_cell.angle_gamma   90.00
#
_symmetry.space_group_name_H-M   'P 1'
#
loop_
_entity.id
_entity.type
_entity.pdbx_description
1 polymer ?
#
loop_
_entity_poly.entity_id
_entity_poly.type
_entity_poly.pdbx_seq_one_letter_code
_entity_poly.pdbx_strand_id
1 'polypeptide(L)'
;MKNTKLYNTVITNAQFVQSGSLGAGKNAALTGTSAMIAKMQYKPHCLVQGEIEPRTGIDKKHYGTKFELRLPQQWNKKFLFQGGGGLDGVVNAAVGGIPYHQSTATPALWRGYAVVSTDSGHEGSNADFGADQQARVDYAYAAFGKVTVVAKQLIEALYQAKPEHSVFMGCSNGGREALIATQRYPTEFDGVIAGNPGFRLAYAAVGEAWDNQHFMQAAPTNNKGEKIFANALTQSDLDAVVNGVVKQCDAKDGLADGIVNAWESCDFKPEMVENEIGKDKVALLNAVFKGAKNSRGENVYASWPYDAGLASDAWRSWKLGTSQTATPNANNIVLGASALPLYYMTPRDVNFDTMKFNFDTDVAKIAQMSAITDAVATDLGTFASRGGKLIIVDGVSDPVFSAHDIRDYYKEILANAKAQGHDATQYSRLFMVPGMNHCGDGVAMNNFDPLTALEEWTDKGKAPDYMLATGPSFPNKSQPICAYPKVATYVGGNKNKATSFKCK
;
A
#
# COMPACT_ATOMS: atom_id res chain seq x y z
N MET A 1 22.75 -22.23 13.09
CA MET A 1 21.82 -21.84 12.02
C MET A 1 22.30 -22.27 10.64
N LYS A 2 23.51 -21.98 10.17
CA LYS A 2 23.96 -22.44 8.83
C LYS A 2 23.79 -23.97 8.62
N ASN A 3 23.76 -24.77 9.68
CA ASN A 3 23.60 -26.22 9.63
C ASN A 3 22.15 -26.68 9.91
N THR A 4 21.19 -25.76 10.07
CA THR A 4 19.78 -26.12 10.25
C THR A 4 19.26 -26.70 8.94
N LYS A 5 18.77 -27.95 8.98
CA LYS A 5 18.19 -28.60 7.81
C LYS A 5 16.79 -28.02 7.55
N LEU A 6 16.68 -27.20 6.52
CA LEU A 6 15.42 -26.65 6.00
C LEU A 6 15.13 -27.26 4.64
N TYR A 7 13.86 -27.48 4.32
CA TYR A 7 13.48 -28.05 3.02
C TYR A 7 13.80 -27.06 1.90
N ASN A 8 14.54 -27.51 0.88
CA ASN A 8 14.91 -26.73 -0.31
C ASN A 8 15.38 -25.29 -0.02
N THR A 9 16.09 -25.09 1.09
CA THR A 9 16.55 -23.76 1.51
C THR A 9 18.06 -23.74 1.69
N VAL A 10 18.71 -22.76 1.11
CA VAL A 10 20.14 -22.48 1.24
C VAL A 10 20.33 -21.25 2.13
N ILE A 11 20.96 -21.38 3.28
CA ILE A 11 21.38 -20.25 4.11
C ILE A 11 22.68 -19.68 3.54
N THR A 12 22.61 -18.48 2.97
CA THR A 12 23.74 -17.80 2.34
C THR A 12 24.58 -17.01 3.33
N ASN A 13 23.96 -16.46 4.38
CA ASN A 13 24.64 -15.75 5.44
C ASN A 13 23.97 -16.01 6.80
N ALA A 14 24.79 -16.14 7.85
CA ALA A 14 24.33 -16.13 9.23
C ALA A 14 25.43 -15.53 10.12
N GLN A 15 25.16 -14.36 10.68
CA GLN A 15 26.14 -13.62 11.48
C GLN A 15 25.48 -12.92 12.68
N PHE A 16 26.25 -12.72 13.74
CA PHE A 16 25.83 -11.89 14.85
C PHE A 16 26.22 -10.43 14.60
N VAL A 17 25.25 -9.54 14.69
CA VAL A 17 25.40 -8.09 14.52
C VAL A 17 25.34 -7.46 15.91
N GLN A 18 26.46 -6.99 16.42
CA GLN A 18 26.56 -6.38 17.75
C GLN A 18 26.02 -4.96 17.78
N SER A 19 26.27 -4.17 16.73
CA SER A 19 25.90 -2.76 16.60
C SER A 19 25.94 -2.33 15.14
N GLY A 20 25.55 -1.09 14.85
CA GLY A 20 25.51 -0.52 13.52
C GLY A 20 24.19 0.19 13.25
N SER A 21 24.00 0.67 12.05
CA SER A 21 22.75 1.29 11.60
C SER A 21 22.45 0.87 10.16
N LEU A 22 21.22 1.09 9.72
CA LEU A 22 20.81 0.83 8.32
C LEU A 22 21.62 1.68 7.33
N GLY A 23 22.01 2.88 7.73
CA GLY A 23 22.53 3.89 6.83
C GLY A 23 21.46 4.44 5.86
N ALA A 24 21.82 5.43 5.06
CA ALA A 24 20.99 5.97 4.00
C ALA A 24 21.06 5.00 2.78
N GLY A 25 20.32 3.91 2.81
CA GLY A 25 20.27 2.95 1.70
C GLY A 25 19.35 3.41 0.57
N LYS A 26 19.61 2.91 -0.65
CA LYS A 26 18.80 3.22 -1.86
C LYS A 26 17.32 2.81 -1.74
N ASN A 27 16.97 1.97 -0.77
CA ASN A 27 15.62 1.37 -0.60
C ASN A 27 14.78 2.04 0.49
N ALA A 28 15.26 3.13 1.09
CA ALA A 28 14.55 3.81 2.19
C ALA A 28 13.13 4.27 1.81
N ALA A 29 12.94 4.69 0.56
CA ALA A 29 11.64 5.15 0.06
C ALA A 29 10.61 4.01 -0.11
N LEU A 30 11.06 2.80 -0.49
CA LEU A 30 10.16 1.65 -0.72
C LEU A 30 9.80 0.90 0.57
N THR A 31 10.59 1.09 1.63
CA THR A 31 10.42 0.36 2.91
C THR A 31 9.69 1.18 3.97
N GLY A 32 9.25 2.40 3.68
CA GLY A 32 8.77 3.34 4.69
C GLY A 32 9.86 3.74 5.71
N THR A 33 11.14 3.51 5.37
CA THR A 33 12.25 3.80 6.27
C THR A 33 12.50 5.29 6.29
N SER A 34 11.95 5.99 7.29
CA SER A 34 12.22 7.42 7.48
C SER A 34 13.71 7.67 7.68
N ALA A 35 14.16 8.90 7.39
CA ALA A 35 15.52 9.33 7.67
C ALA A 35 15.95 9.12 9.14
N MET A 36 14.98 9.06 10.06
CA MET A 36 15.18 8.72 11.46
C MET A 36 15.61 7.27 11.61
N ILE A 37 14.91 6.31 11.00
CA ILE A 37 15.20 4.87 11.11
C ILE A 37 16.59 4.56 10.55
N ALA A 38 16.99 5.22 9.45
CA ALA A 38 18.32 5.05 8.85
C ALA A 38 19.47 5.36 9.82
N LYS A 39 19.26 6.24 10.82
CA LYS A 39 20.23 6.64 11.83
C LYS A 39 20.14 5.87 13.15
N MET A 40 19.08 5.09 13.35
CA MET A 40 18.88 4.32 14.59
C MET A 40 19.97 3.24 14.74
N GLN A 41 20.57 3.16 15.92
CA GLN A 41 21.56 2.14 16.22
C GLN A 41 20.87 0.80 16.47
N TYR A 42 21.39 -0.26 15.85
CA TYR A 42 20.89 -1.63 16.08
C TYR A 42 21.13 -2.05 17.52
N LYS A 43 20.15 -2.77 18.05
CA LYS A 43 20.36 -3.64 19.20
C LYS A 43 21.01 -4.96 18.72
N PRO A 44 21.76 -5.68 19.58
CA PRO A 44 22.38 -6.95 19.20
C PRO A 44 21.34 -7.95 18.66
N HIS A 45 21.63 -8.55 17.49
CA HIS A 45 20.74 -9.51 16.82
C HIS A 45 21.53 -10.48 15.92
N CYS A 46 20.93 -11.62 15.60
CA CYS A 46 21.42 -12.47 14.51
C CYS A 46 20.80 -12.03 13.20
N LEU A 47 21.60 -11.84 12.17
CA LEU A 47 21.18 -11.67 10.78
C LEU A 47 21.33 -12.98 10.05
N VAL A 48 20.22 -13.46 9.46
CA VAL A 48 20.19 -14.67 8.62
C VAL A 48 19.65 -14.28 7.24
N GLN A 49 20.36 -14.69 6.19
CA GLN A 49 19.92 -14.52 4.82
C GLN A 49 19.95 -15.87 4.12
N GLY A 50 19.03 -16.08 3.22
CA GLY A 50 18.93 -17.35 2.50
C GLY A 50 18.05 -17.25 1.27
N GLU A 51 17.96 -18.38 0.59
CA GLU A 51 17.17 -18.55 -0.62
C GLU A 51 16.42 -19.89 -0.55
N ILE A 52 15.12 -19.84 -0.85
CA ILE A 52 14.21 -20.98 -0.85
C ILE A 52 13.96 -21.40 -2.28
N GLU A 53 14.07 -22.69 -2.58
CA GLU A 53 13.82 -23.29 -3.90
C GLU A 53 14.61 -22.63 -5.05
N PRO A 54 15.95 -22.46 -4.92
CA PRO A 54 16.76 -21.93 -6.01
C PRO A 54 16.66 -22.83 -7.26
N ARG A 55 16.38 -22.21 -8.42
CA ARG A 55 16.18 -22.94 -9.68
C ARG A 55 16.52 -22.07 -10.90
N THR A 56 16.64 -22.72 -12.04
CA THR A 56 16.73 -22.04 -13.34
C THR A 56 15.34 -22.06 -14.00
N GLY A 57 14.83 -20.89 -14.39
CA GLY A 57 13.57 -20.75 -15.09
C GLY A 57 13.64 -21.13 -16.57
N ILE A 58 12.47 -21.10 -17.24
CA ILE A 58 12.34 -21.40 -18.66
C ILE A 58 13.11 -20.40 -19.54
N ASP A 59 13.24 -19.16 -19.07
CA ASP A 59 14.00 -18.06 -19.69
C ASP A 59 15.49 -18.09 -19.38
N LYS A 60 15.97 -19.18 -18.73
CA LYS A 60 17.37 -19.42 -18.30
C LYS A 60 17.86 -18.45 -17.22
N LYS A 61 16.98 -17.64 -16.63
CA LYS A 61 17.31 -16.82 -15.48
C LYS A 61 17.26 -17.62 -14.18
N HIS A 62 17.98 -17.13 -13.18
CA HIS A 62 17.92 -17.66 -11.83
C HIS A 62 16.64 -17.16 -11.14
N TYR A 63 15.95 -18.07 -10.44
CA TYR A 63 14.79 -17.81 -9.59
C TYR A 63 14.95 -18.54 -8.27
N GLY A 64 14.36 -18.00 -7.24
CA GLY A 64 14.29 -18.52 -5.88
C GLY A 64 13.72 -17.44 -5.00
N THR A 65 13.19 -17.80 -3.85
CA THR A 65 12.64 -16.82 -2.91
C THR A 65 13.72 -16.45 -1.89
N LYS A 66 14.32 -15.28 -2.06
CA LYS A 66 15.32 -14.76 -1.13
C LYS A 66 14.65 -14.12 0.08
N PHE A 67 15.31 -14.20 1.22
CA PHE A 67 14.83 -13.59 2.47
C PHE A 67 15.97 -13.05 3.33
N GLU A 68 15.63 -12.06 4.16
CA GLU A 68 16.43 -11.61 5.28
C GLU A 68 15.62 -11.77 6.57
N LEU A 69 16.19 -12.38 7.60
CA LEU A 69 15.59 -12.55 8.92
C LEU A 69 16.52 -11.97 9.98
N ARG A 70 16.00 -11.08 10.82
CA ARG A 70 16.71 -10.50 11.98
C ARG A 70 16.09 -11.00 13.28
N LEU A 71 16.92 -11.55 14.14
CA LEU A 71 16.55 -12.25 15.37
C LEU A 71 17.20 -11.53 16.56
N PRO A 72 16.47 -10.63 17.27
CA PRO A 72 17.04 -9.82 18.34
C PRO A 72 17.49 -10.68 19.54
N GLN A 73 18.59 -10.32 20.17
CA GLN A 73 19.06 -11.01 21.39
C GLN A 73 18.02 -10.93 22.52
N GLN A 74 17.35 -9.78 22.66
CA GLN A 74 16.23 -9.60 23.58
C GLN A 74 14.91 -9.75 22.82
N TRP A 75 14.53 -10.99 22.52
CA TRP A 75 13.31 -11.31 21.81
C TRP A 75 12.08 -11.19 22.70
N ASN A 76 11.05 -10.48 22.23
CA ASN A 76 9.79 -10.29 22.93
C ASN A 76 8.75 -11.39 22.66
N LYS A 77 9.17 -12.51 22.05
CA LYS A 77 8.36 -13.64 21.59
C LYS A 77 7.37 -13.32 20.47
N LYS A 78 7.54 -12.19 19.79
CA LYS A 78 6.72 -11.80 18.64
C LYS A 78 7.53 -11.93 17.35
N PHE A 79 6.81 -12.25 16.28
CA PHE A 79 7.33 -12.34 14.92
C PHE A 79 6.61 -11.32 14.03
N LEU A 80 7.33 -10.65 13.13
CA LEU A 80 6.77 -9.76 12.15
C LEU A 80 7.28 -10.11 10.75
N PHE A 81 6.34 -10.34 9.82
CA PHE A 81 6.62 -10.37 8.40
C PHE A 81 6.48 -8.95 7.85
N GLN A 82 7.56 -8.39 7.35
CA GLN A 82 7.59 -7.09 6.69
C GLN A 82 7.26 -7.29 5.21
N GLY A 83 6.09 -6.80 4.78
CA GLY A 83 5.68 -6.80 3.38
C GLY A 83 6.60 -5.92 2.53
N GLY A 84 6.68 -6.23 1.27
CA GLY A 84 7.48 -5.51 0.30
C GLY A 84 6.75 -4.32 -0.36
N GLY A 85 7.01 -4.09 -1.64
CA GLY A 85 6.39 -3.00 -2.39
C GLY A 85 6.68 -3.03 -3.88
N GLY A 86 5.86 -2.35 -4.66
CA GLY A 86 5.97 -2.33 -6.11
C GLY A 86 5.85 -3.73 -6.70
N LEU A 87 6.78 -4.07 -7.58
CA LEU A 87 6.89 -5.42 -8.15
C LEU A 87 7.94 -6.26 -7.41
N ASP A 88 8.24 -5.97 -6.15
CA ASP A 88 9.27 -6.58 -5.30
C ASP A 88 10.63 -6.81 -6.01
N GLY A 89 11.17 -8.01 -6.01
CA GLY A 89 12.45 -8.32 -6.66
C GLY A 89 13.69 -7.85 -5.90
N VAL A 90 13.52 -7.36 -4.66
CA VAL A 90 14.58 -6.87 -3.77
C VAL A 90 14.25 -7.28 -2.32
N VAL A 91 15.22 -7.89 -1.67
CA VAL A 91 15.12 -8.14 -0.21
C VAL A 91 15.46 -6.85 0.53
N ASN A 92 14.47 -6.24 1.14
CA ASN A 92 14.64 -5.06 1.98
C ASN A 92 15.18 -5.45 3.36
N ALA A 93 15.88 -4.53 4.04
CA ALA A 93 16.33 -4.78 5.41
C ALA A 93 15.14 -5.10 6.33
N ALA A 94 15.18 -6.26 6.98
CA ALA A 94 14.11 -6.76 7.85
C ALA A 94 14.12 -6.06 9.22
N VAL A 95 13.68 -4.81 9.25
CA VAL A 95 13.63 -3.99 10.48
C VAL A 95 12.21 -3.76 11.01
N GLY A 96 11.19 -4.04 10.19
CA GLY A 96 9.79 -3.84 10.56
C GLY A 96 9.46 -2.37 10.79
N GLY A 97 9.94 -1.49 9.90
CA GLY A 97 9.55 -0.07 9.90
C GLY A 97 8.05 0.08 9.68
N ILE A 98 7.44 1.05 10.36
CA ILE A 98 6.04 1.38 10.09
C ILE A 98 5.96 1.88 8.65
N PRO A 99 5.11 1.28 7.77
CA PRO A 99 5.21 1.47 6.33
C PRO A 99 4.54 2.76 5.84
N TYR A 100 4.72 3.86 6.59
CA TYR A 100 4.27 5.22 6.25
C TYR A 100 5.45 6.17 6.35
N HIS A 101 5.72 6.92 5.28
CA HIS A 101 6.95 7.71 5.11
C HIS A 101 7.21 8.71 6.22
N GLN A 102 6.15 9.30 6.82
CA GLN A 102 6.25 10.29 7.89
C GLN A 102 6.16 9.69 9.28
N SER A 103 5.95 8.38 9.42
CA SER A 103 5.85 7.77 10.74
C SER A 103 7.20 7.86 11.48
N THR A 104 7.13 8.32 12.72
CA THR A 104 8.25 8.36 13.66
C THR A 104 8.17 7.25 14.71
N ALA A 105 7.24 6.32 14.54
CA ALA A 105 7.05 5.21 15.47
C ALA A 105 8.24 4.23 15.42
N THR A 106 8.55 3.65 16.57
CA THR A 106 9.66 2.70 16.72
C THR A 106 9.43 1.45 15.86
N PRO A 107 10.39 1.06 14.99
CA PRO A 107 10.27 -0.17 14.19
C PRO A 107 10.23 -1.43 15.04
N ALA A 108 9.64 -2.50 14.50
CA ALA A 108 9.41 -3.76 15.21
C ALA A 108 10.70 -4.41 15.77
N LEU A 109 11.81 -4.38 15.02
CA LEU A 109 13.09 -4.94 15.50
C LEU A 109 13.54 -4.28 16.81
N TRP A 110 13.40 -2.95 16.95
CA TRP A 110 13.76 -2.24 18.16
C TRP A 110 12.76 -2.45 19.30
N ARG A 111 11.53 -2.92 18.99
CA ARG A 111 10.55 -3.40 19.99
C ARG A 111 10.83 -4.84 20.43
N GLY A 112 11.80 -5.53 19.81
CA GLY A 112 12.17 -6.89 20.15
C GLY A 112 11.51 -7.99 19.29
N TYR A 113 10.87 -7.64 18.18
CA TYR A 113 10.34 -8.62 17.23
C TYR A 113 11.46 -9.32 16.46
N ALA A 114 11.29 -10.62 16.20
CA ALA A 114 11.95 -11.26 15.09
C ALA A 114 11.29 -10.76 13.78
N VAL A 115 12.07 -10.29 12.81
CA VAL A 115 11.53 -9.67 11.60
C VAL A 115 12.07 -10.35 10.36
N VAL A 116 11.19 -10.68 9.40
CA VAL A 116 11.56 -11.23 8.08
C VAL A 116 11.08 -10.33 6.96
N SER A 117 11.83 -10.29 5.85
CA SER A 117 11.46 -9.70 4.56
C SER A 117 11.85 -10.64 3.42
N THR A 118 11.31 -10.43 2.23
CA THR A 118 11.57 -11.25 1.03
C THR A 118 11.60 -10.41 -0.24
N ASP A 119 12.14 -10.97 -1.32
CA ASP A 119 12.08 -10.43 -2.69
C ASP A 119 10.85 -10.91 -3.47
N SER A 120 9.98 -11.70 -2.85
CA SER A 120 8.78 -12.28 -3.47
C SER A 120 9.05 -13.27 -4.62
N GLY A 121 10.25 -13.88 -4.65
CA GLY A 121 10.57 -15.02 -5.50
C GLY A 121 11.26 -14.72 -6.83
N HIS A 122 11.77 -13.50 -7.02
CA HIS A 122 12.52 -13.10 -8.21
C HIS A 122 13.48 -11.94 -7.91
N GLU A 123 14.37 -11.65 -8.84
CA GLU A 123 15.25 -10.48 -8.80
C GLU A 123 14.82 -9.41 -9.81
N GLY A 124 14.98 -8.14 -9.43
CA GLY A 124 14.67 -6.98 -10.28
C GLY A 124 13.24 -6.45 -10.09
N SER A 125 13.13 -5.13 -9.97
CA SER A 125 11.88 -4.42 -9.63
C SER A 125 11.01 -4.10 -10.86
N ASN A 126 11.03 -4.94 -11.89
CA ASN A 126 10.19 -4.84 -13.08
C ASN A 126 9.38 -6.13 -13.29
N ALA A 127 8.43 -6.12 -14.21
CA ALA A 127 7.54 -7.26 -14.47
C ALA A 127 8.13 -8.37 -15.35
N ASP A 128 9.44 -8.36 -15.65
CA ASP A 128 10.09 -9.35 -16.52
C ASP A 128 9.98 -10.78 -15.98
N PHE A 129 9.93 -10.93 -14.65
CA PHE A 129 9.71 -12.23 -13.99
C PHE A 129 8.40 -12.91 -14.42
N GLY A 130 7.45 -12.16 -14.98
CA GLY A 130 6.22 -12.72 -15.56
C GLY A 130 6.44 -13.68 -16.73
N ALA A 131 7.69 -13.84 -17.22
CA ALA A 131 8.08 -14.88 -18.17
C ALA A 131 8.09 -16.28 -17.54
N ASP A 132 8.28 -16.38 -16.22
CA ASP A 132 8.34 -17.65 -15.49
C ASP A 132 7.07 -17.88 -14.67
N GLN A 133 6.41 -19.03 -14.90
CA GLN A 133 5.11 -19.33 -14.26
C GLN A 133 5.21 -19.44 -12.73
N GLN A 134 6.30 -20.04 -12.20
CA GLN A 134 6.44 -20.17 -10.75
C GLN A 134 6.74 -18.81 -10.11
N ALA A 135 7.54 -17.94 -10.74
CA ALA A 135 7.78 -16.60 -10.26
C ALA A 135 6.50 -15.76 -10.22
N ARG A 136 5.59 -15.94 -11.21
CA ARG A 136 4.25 -15.31 -11.16
C ARG A 136 3.45 -15.75 -9.92
N VAL A 137 3.51 -17.03 -9.58
CA VAL A 137 2.81 -17.60 -8.40
C VAL A 137 3.50 -17.16 -7.11
N ASP A 138 4.83 -17.10 -7.08
CA ASP A 138 5.59 -16.67 -5.90
C ASP A 138 5.28 -15.20 -5.56
N TYR A 139 5.32 -14.30 -6.53
CA TYR A 139 4.92 -12.91 -6.35
C TYR A 139 3.44 -12.76 -5.96
N ALA A 140 2.55 -13.58 -6.55
CA ALA A 140 1.13 -13.52 -6.23
C ALA A 140 0.87 -13.82 -4.75
N TYR A 141 1.44 -14.92 -4.22
CA TYR A 141 1.19 -15.35 -2.84
C TYR A 141 2.18 -16.38 -2.28
N ALA A 142 2.81 -17.26 -3.10
CA ALA A 142 3.46 -18.45 -2.56
C ALA A 142 4.74 -18.14 -1.78
N ALA A 143 5.48 -17.08 -2.17
CA ALA A 143 6.68 -16.66 -1.46
C ALA A 143 6.42 -16.37 0.02
N PHE A 144 5.27 -15.74 0.34
CA PHE A 144 4.95 -15.35 1.72
C PHE A 144 4.76 -16.57 2.62
N GLY A 145 4.07 -17.60 2.14
CA GLY A 145 3.90 -18.86 2.88
C GLY A 145 5.23 -19.58 3.10
N LYS A 146 6.05 -19.71 2.04
CA LYS A 146 7.37 -20.35 2.11
C LYS A 146 8.28 -19.67 3.14
N VAL A 147 8.40 -18.33 3.05
CA VAL A 147 9.25 -17.54 3.94
C VAL A 147 8.74 -17.57 5.37
N THR A 148 7.43 -17.54 5.59
CA THR A 148 6.82 -17.64 6.93
C THR A 148 7.21 -18.93 7.62
N VAL A 149 7.11 -20.07 6.92
CA VAL A 149 7.48 -21.39 7.46
C VAL A 149 8.96 -21.45 7.82
N VAL A 150 9.83 -21.02 6.90
CA VAL A 150 11.29 -21.03 7.11
C VAL A 150 11.68 -20.09 8.26
N ALA A 151 11.12 -18.88 8.32
CA ALA A 151 11.39 -17.93 9.39
C ALA A 151 10.98 -18.47 10.76
N LYS A 152 9.78 -19.06 10.89
CA LYS A 152 9.31 -19.66 12.16
C LYS A 152 10.17 -20.85 12.58
N GLN A 153 10.65 -21.69 11.64
CA GLN A 153 11.58 -22.78 11.95
C GLN A 153 12.93 -22.24 12.45
N LEU A 154 13.46 -21.18 11.85
CA LEU A 154 14.72 -20.56 12.30
C LEU A 154 14.58 -19.87 13.67
N ILE A 155 13.42 -19.24 13.93
CA ILE A 155 13.07 -18.67 15.24
C ILE A 155 13.07 -19.78 16.30
N GLU A 156 12.34 -20.86 16.06
CA GLU A 156 12.27 -22.00 16.99
C GLU A 156 13.64 -22.65 17.21
N ALA A 157 14.46 -22.78 16.16
CA ALA A 157 15.81 -23.32 16.26
C ALA A 157 16.75 -22.44 17.10
N LEU A 158 16.59 -21.10 17.10
CA LEU A 158 17.43 -20.20 17.89
C LEU A 158 16.96 -20.08 19.35
N TYR A 159 15.66 -19.80 19.53
CA TYR A 159 15.11 -19.44 20.83
C TYR A 159 14.55 -20.65 21.61
N GLN A 160 14.48 -21.84 20.99
CA GLN A 160 13.82 -23.04 21.53
C GLN A 160 12.35 -22.78 21.92
N ALA A 161 11.71 -21.84 21.24
CA ALA A 161 10.32 -21.44 21.45
C ALA A 161 9.72 -20.92 20.14
N LYS A 162 8.42 -21.14 19.97
CA LYS A 162 7.64 -20.56 18.85
C LYS A 162 7.23 -19.12 19.19
N PRO A 163 6.97 -18.27 18.18
CA PRO A 163 6.35 -16.98 18.42
C PRO A 163 4.98 -17.15 19.13
N GLU A 164 4.73 -16.31 20.14
CA GLU A 164 3.42 -16.22 20.79
C GLU A 164 2.44 -15.43 19.94
N HIS A 165 2.94 -14.41 19.23
CA HIS A 165 2.18 -13.62 18.25
C HIS A 165 2.96 -13.43 16.96
N SER A 166 2.26 -13.57 15.84
CA SER A 166 2.77 -13.35 14.49
C SER A 166 2.00 -12.23 13.82
N VAL A 167 2.70 -11.24 13.28
CA VAL A 167 2.14 -10.07 12.61
C VAL A 167 2.62 -10.00 11.16
N PHE A 168 1.71 -9.67 10.23
CA PHE A 168 2.09 -9.25 8.88
C PHE A 168 1.81 -7.74 8.75
N MET A 169 2.79 -6.97 8.25
CA MET A 169 2.64 -5.52 8.09
C MET A 169 3.29 -5.05 6.81
N GLY A 170 2.53 -4.33 5.98
CA GLY A 170 3.03 -3.75 4.75
C GLY A 170 2.13 -2.66 4.17
N CYS A 171 2.65 -1.91 3.20
CA CYS A 171 1.91 -0.90 2.45
C CYS A 171 2.01 -1.18 0.95
N SER A 172 1.07 -0.66 0.13
CA SER A 172 1.09 -0.84 -1.32
C SER A 172 0.90 -2.31 -1.72
N ASN A 173 1.81 -2.86 -2.55
CA ASN A 173 1.88 -4.30 -2.77
C ASN A 173 2.03 -5.05 -1.43
N GLY A 174 2.86 -4.56 -0.49
CA GLY A 174 2.97 -5.14 0.86
C GLY A 174 1.66 -5.11 1.65
N GLY A 175 0.78 -4.14 1.41
CA GLY A 175 -0.59 -4.11 1.92
C GLY A 175 -1.48 -5.19 1.28
N ARG A 176 -1.34 -5.44 -0.04
CA ARG A 176 -1.96 -6.59 -0.72
C ARG A 176 -1.47 -7.91 -0.11
N GLU A 177 -0.17 -8.06 0.08
CA GLU A 177 0.45 -9.23 0.70
C GLU A 177 -0.11 -9.47 2.11
N ALA A 178 -0.30 -8.40 2.88
CA ALA A 178 -0.92 -8.46 4.20
C ALA A 178 -2.38 -8.96 4.12
N LEU A 179 -3.17 -8.52 3.14
CA LEU A 179 -4.52 -9.07 2.91
C LEU A 179 -4.47 -10.53 2.43
N ILE A 180 -3.54 -10.90 1.55
CA ILE A 180 -3.29 -12.30 1.16
C ILE A 180 -2.99 -13.16 2.41
N ALA A 181 -2.26 -12.64 3.39
CA ALA A 181 -2.00 -13.35 4.64
C ALA A 181 -3.30 -13.69 5.39
N THR A 182 -4.28 -12.79 5.45
CA THR A 182 -5.59 -13.08 6.08
C THR A 182 -6.42 -14.10 5.30
N GLN A 183 -6.26 -14.17 3.97
CA GLN A 183 -7.11 -14.93 3.08
C GLN A 183 -6.56 -16.32 2.76
N ARG A 184 -5.25 -16.43 2.52
CA ARG A 184 -4.59 -17.69 2.11
C ARG A 184 -3.78 -18.34 3.22
N TYR A 185 -3.36 -17.57 4.24
CA TYR A 185 -2.57 -18.04 5.38
C TYR A 185 -3.23 -17.67 6.72
N PRO A 186 -4.56 -17.90 6.88
CA PRO A 186 -5.33 -17.39 8.01
C PRO A 186 -4.92 -17.99 9.36
N THR A 187 -4.08 -19.04 9.33
CA THR A 187 -3.57 -19.74 10.55
C THR A 187 -2.18 -19.28 10.95
N GLU A 188 -1.52 -18.48 10.13
CA GLU A 188 -0.12 -18.11 10.31
C GLU A 188 0.08 -16.78 11.07
N PHE A 189 -0.94 -15.90 11.06
CA PHE A 189 -0.83 -14.55 11.62
C PHE A 189 -1.98 -14.26 12.58
N ASP A 190 -1.65 -13.63 13.71
CA ASP A 190 -2.58 -13.19 14.75
C ASP A 190 -3.00 -11.72 14.53
N GLY A 191 -2.17 -10.95 13.86
CA GLY A 191 -2.41 -9.56 13.53
C GLY A 191 -1.94 -9.18 12.15
N VAL A 192 -2.69 -8.32 11.46
CA VAL A 192 -2.37 -7.86 10.12
C VAL A 192 -2.59 -6.36 10.00
N ILE A 193 -1.61 -5.66 9.41
CA ILE A 193 -1.71 -4.24 9.04
C ILE A 193 -1.52 -4.13 7.54
N ALA A 194 -2.59 -3.76 6.83
CA ALA A 194 -2.62 -3.54 5.39
C ALA A 194 -2.74 -2.05 5.10
N GLY A 195 -1.62 -1.42 4.73
CA GLY A 195 -1.57 -0.01 4.36
C GLY A 195 -1.78 0.19 2.87
N ASN A 196 -2.60 1.15 2.47
CA ASN A 196 -2.87 1.51 1.08
C ASN A 196 -2.85 0.27 0.16
N PRO A 197 -3.66 -0.78 0.46
CA PRO A 197 -3.46 -2.09 -0.13
C PRO A 197 -3.90 -2.13 -1.59
N GLY A 198 -3.02 -2.57 -2.49
CA GLY A 198 -3.37 -2.89 -3.86
C GLY A 198 -4.22 -4.18 -3.96
N PHE A 199 -5.34 -4.27 -3.25
CA PHE A 199 -6.09 -5.53 -3.11
C PHE A 199 -6.65 -6.06 -4.44
N ARG A 200 -6.97 -5.17 -5.40
CA ARG A 200 -7.31 -5.51 -6.80
C ARG A 200 -6.22 -5.02 -7.74
N LEU A 201 -4.98 -5.47 -7.52
CA LEU A 201 -3.79 -4.93 -8.17
C LEU A 201 -3.84 -5.02 -9.70
N ALA A 202 -4.38 -6.11 -10.26
CA ALA A 202 -4.55 -6.27 -11.70
C ALA A 202 -5.53 -5.23 -12.28
N TYR A 203 -6.63 -4.96 -11.59
CA TYR A 203 -7.61 -3.96 -12.01
C TYR A 203 -7.15 -2.53 -11.75
N ALA A 204 -6.34 -2.28 -10.72
CA ALA A 204 -5.72 -0.98 -10.52
C ALA A 204 -4.82 -0.62 -11.71
N ALA A 205 -4.01 -1.57 -12.21
CA ALA A 205 -3.20 -1.36 -13.41
C ALA A 205 -4.04 -1.04 -14.67
N VAL A 206 -5.25 -1.61 -14.78
CA VAL A 206 -6.23 -1.21 -15.83
C VAL A 206 -6.74 0.21 -15.61
N GLY A 207 -7.03 0.61 -14.37
CA GLY A 207 -7.37 1.98 -14.02
C GLY A 207 -6.27 2.97 -14.37
N GLU A 208 -5.02 2.60 -14.13
CA GLU A 208 -3.85 3.40 -14.50
C GLU A 208 -3.71 3.54 -16.03
N ALA A 209 -3.98 2.48 -16.79
CA ALA A 209 -3.99 2.55 -18.26
C ALA A 209 -5.07 3.52 -18.76
N TRP A 210 -6.26 3.54 -18.12
CA TRP A 210 -7.32 4.48 -18.40
C TRP A 210 -6.87 5.93 -18.16
N ASP A 211 -6.33 6.20 -17.00
CA ASP A 211 -5.87 7.54 -16.63
C ASP A 211 -4.77 8.01 -17.59
N ASN A 212 -3.80 7.13 -17.89
CA ASN A 212 -2.69 7.42 -18.77
C ASN A 212 -3.16 7.76 -20.21
N GLN A 213 -4.15 7.04 -20.74
CA GLN A 213 -4.72 7.36 -22.08
C GLN A 213 -5.39 8.73 -22.10
N HIS A 214 -6.16 9.09 -21.07
CA HIS A 214 -6.83 10.37 -20.96
C HIS A 214 -5.84 11.53 -20.78
N PHE A 215 -4.82 11.37 -19.91
CA PHE A 215 -3.75 12.35 -19.76
C PHE A 215 -2.96 12.53 -21.06
N MET A 216 -2.60 11.44 -21.75
CA MET A 216 -1.89 11.51 -23.03
C MET A 216 -2.74 12.20 -24.11
N GLN A 217 -4.04 11.96 -24.14
CA GLN A 217 -4.94 12.61 -25.08
C GLN A 217 -4.99 14.14 -24.83
N ALA A 218 -5.09 14.55 -23.57
CA ALA A 218 -5.18 15.95 -23.16
C ALA A 218 -3.82 16.67 -23.14
N ALA A 219 -2.71 15.96 -23.18
CA ALA A 219 -1.36 16.52 -23.09
C ALA A 219 -1.09 17.54 -24.21
N PRO A 220 -0.59 18.76 -23.89
CA PRO A 220 -0.22 19.75 -24.89
C PRO A 220 1.00 19.31 -25.68
N THR A 221 1.13 19.86 -26.90
CA THR A 221 2.27 19.65 -27.79
C THR A 221 3.32 20.73 -27.58
N ASN A 222 4.58 20.34 -27.53
CA ASN A 222 5.71 21.29 -27.50
C ASN A 222 6.00 21.84 -28.92
N ASN A 223 7.01 22.71 -29.02
CA ASN A 223 7.41 23.33 -30.29
C ASN A 223 7.94 22.33 -31.35
N LYS A 224 8.19 21.06 -30.96
CA LYS A 224 8.62 19.99 -31.88
C LYS A 224 7.45 19.11 -32.31
N GLY A 225 6.23 19.40 -31.89
CA GLY A 225 5.04 18.57 -32.16
C GLY A 225 4.91 17.35 -31.25
N GLU A 226 5.71 17.25 -30.18
CA GLU A 226 5.69 16.13 -29.24
C GLU A 226 4.73 16.42 -28.08
N LYS A 227 3.90 15.46 -27.71
CA LYS A 227 3.02 15.59 -26.53
C LYS A 227 3.83 15.50 -25.23
N ILE A 228 3.57 16.42 -24.29
CA ILE A 228 4.22 16.45 -22.97
C ILE A 228 3.22 16.01 -21.93
N PHE A 229 3.27 14.73 -21.61
CA PHE A 229 2.32 14.05 -20.70
C PHE A 229 2.18 14.74 -19.34
N ALA A 230 3.29 15.14 -18.71
CA ALA A 230 3.31 15.81 -17.42
C ALA A 230 2.55 17.14 -17.38
N ASN A 231 2.26 17.72 -18.56
CA ASN A 231 1.56 19.00 -18.69
C ASN A 231 0.07 18.85 -19.01
N ALA A 232 -0.49 17.64 -19.00
CA ALA A 232 -1.94 17.40 -19.13
C ALA A 232 -2.73 18.16 -18.06
N LEU A 233 -2.19 18.22 -16.82
CA LEU A 233 -2.61 19.12 -15.75
C LEU A 233 -1.35 19.81 -15.19
N THR A 234 -1.37 21.13 -15.16
CA THR A 234 -0.29 21.91 -14.55
C THR A 234 -0.43 21.92 -13.03
N GLN A 235 0.61 22.36 -12.32
CA GLN A 235 0.52 22.52 -10.86
C GLN A 235 -0.59 23.53 -10.49
N SER A 236 -0.70 24.62 -11.23
CA SER A 236 -1.77 25.62 -11.02
C SER A 236 -3.17 25.05 -11.18
N ASP A 237 -3.36 24.07 -12.08
CA ASP A 237 -4.66 23.40 -12.23
C ASP A 237 -4.98 22.54 -11.03
N LEU A 238 -3.98 21.77 -10.52
CA LEU A 238 -4.15 20.96 -9.32
C LEU A 238 -4.39 21.83 -8.08
N ASP A 239 -3.70 22.96 -7.97
CA ASP A 239 -3.89 23.92 -6.87
C ASP A 239 -5.32 24.52 -6.92
N ALA A 240 -5.84 24.85 -8.10
CA ALA A 240 -7.21 25.35 -8.26
C ALA A 240 -8.24 24.27 -7.84
N VAL A 241 -8.03 23.02 -8.22
CA VAL A 241 -8.89 21.89 -7.81
C VAL A 241 -8.88 21.74 -6.30
N VAL A 242 -7.70 21.68 -5.67
CA VAL A 242 -7.58 21.52 -4.20
C VAL A 242 -8.19 22.69 -3.44
N ASN A 243 -7.95 23.93 -3.90
CA ASN A 243 -8.59 25.13 -3.31
C ASN A 243 -10.12 25.06 -3.41
N GLY A 244 -10.67 24.57 -4.54
CA GLY A 244 -12.09 24.31 -4.70
C GLY A 244 -12.63 23.26 -3.74
N VAL A 245 -11.91 22.14 -3.58
CA VAL A 245 -12.25 21.06 -2.64
C VAL A 245 -12.28 21.58 -1.20
N VAL A 246 -11.21 22.24 -0.76
CA VAL A 246 -11.11 22.77 0.61
C VAL A 246 -12.21 23.81 0.87
N LYS A 247 -12.43 24.74 -0.07
CA LYS A 247 -13.50 25.74 0.03
C LYS A 247 -14.89 25.11 0.18
N GLN A 248 -15.16 24.01 -0.54
CA GLN A 248 -16.48 23.37 -0.58
C GLN A 248 -16.70 22.42 0.61
N CYS A 249 -15.66 21.73 1.08
CA CYS A 249 -15.82 20.53 1.89
C CYS A 249 -15.20 20.61 3.28
N ASP A 250 -14.19 21.45 3.51
CA ASP A 250 -13.38 21.46 4.74
C ASP A 250 -14.25 21.69 6.01
N ALA A 251 -15.16 22.68 5.96
CA ALA A 251 -16.01 23.01 7.09
C ALA A 251 -17.05 21.93 7.47
N LYS A 252 -17.21 20.86 6.66
CA LYS A 252 -18.26 19.85 6.89
C LYS A 252 -18.04 18.97 8.12
N ASP A 253 -16.81 18.89 8.62
CA ASP A 253 -16.46 18.21 9.86
C ASP A 253 -16.52 19.12 11.10
N GLY A 254 -16.95 20.38 10.91
CA GLY A 254 -17.09 21.39 11.96
C GLY A 254 -15.91 22.35 12.11
N LEU A 255 -14.86 22.23 11.28
CA LEU A 255 -13.68 23.09 11.33
C LEU A 255 -13.08 23.30 9.95
N ALA A 256 -12.90 24.57 9.55
CA ALA A 256 -12.17 24.92 8.34
C ALA A 256 -10.67 25.05 8.67
N ASP A 257 -9.88 24.03 8.42
CA ASP A 257 -8.46 23.97 8.77
C ASP A 257 -7.55 23.26 7.74
N GLY A 258 -8.10 22.97 6.55
CA GLY A 258 -7.41 22.33 5.44
C GLY A 258 -7.43 20.80 5.48
N ILE A 259 -8.14 20.18 6.43
CA ILE A 259 -8.28 18.72 6.56
C ILE A 259 -9.74 18.32 6.31
N VAL A 260 -10.03 17.70 5.20
CA VAL A 260 -11.41 17.31 4.80
C VAL A 260 -11.77 15.96 5.45
N ASN A 261 -11.99 15.94 6.79
CA ASN A 261 -12.32 14.67 7.46
C ASN A 261 -13.63 14.06 6.97
N ALA A 262 -14.62 14.88 6.64
CA ALA A 262 -15.91 14.44 6.10
C ALA A 262 -15.88 14.21 4.58
N TRP A 263 -14.81 13.61 4.06
CA TRP A 263 -14.50 13.45 2.64
C TRP A 263 -15.62 12.73 1.83
N GLU A 264 -16.30 11.74 2.41
CA GLU A 264 -17.44 11.07 1.74
C GLU A 264 -18.64 12.00 1.51
N SER A 265 -18.78 13.04 2.30
CA SER A 265 -19.84 14.05 2.14
C SER A 265 -19.41 15.23 1.27
N CYS A 266 -18.19 15.20 0.73
CA CYS A 266 -17.68 16.22 -0.16
C CYS A 266 -18.41 16.17 -1.51
N ASP A 267 -19.09 17.24 -1.85
CA ASP A 267 -19.87 17.39 -3.08
C ASP A 267 -19.18 18.29 -4.12
N PHE A 268 -17.86 18.46 -3.99
CA PHE A 268 -17.06 19.18 -4.99
C PHE A 268 -17.19 18.53 -6.38
N LYS A 269 -17.25 19.39 -7.39
CA LYS A 269 -17.25 19.02 -8.82
C LYS A 269 -16.26 19.89 -9.57
N PRO A 270 -15.52 19.36 -10.56
CA PRO A 270 -14.54 20.15 -11.33
C PRO A 270 -15.14 21.38 -12.02
N GLU A 271 -16.44 21.35 -12.33
CA GLU A 271 -17.19 22.48 -12.91
C GLU A 271 -17.16 23.72 -12.00
N MET A 272 -16.97 23.56 -10.68
CA MET A 272 -16.90 24.65 -9.71
C MET A 272 -15.63 25.51 -9.87
N VAL A 273 -14.63 24.99 -10.57
CA VAL A 273 -13.36 25.67 -10.87
C VAL A 273 -13.09 25.78 -12.38
N GLU A 274 -14.12 25.69 -13.20
CA GLU A 274 -14.01 25.76 -14.67
C GLU A 274 -13.39 27.08 -15.15
N ASN A 275 -13.67 28.18 -14.45
CA ASN A 275 -13.10 29.48 -14.80
C ASN A 275 -11.58 29.54 -14.62
N GLU A 276 -11.03 28.76 -13.70
CA GLU A 276 -9.61 28.69 -13.38
C GLU A 276 -8.86 27.72 -14.28
N ILE A 277 -9.45 26.56 -14.61
CA ILE A 277 -8.74 25.47 -15.31
C ILE A 277 -9.20 25.28 -16.76
N GLY A 278 -10.39 25.76 -17.13
CA GLY A 278 -10.98 25.62 -18.45
C GLY A 278 -11.74 24.31 -18.67
N LYS A 279 -12.66 24.32 -19.65
CA LYS A 279 -13.59 23.21 -19.94
C LYS A 279 -12.91 21.90 -20.29
N ASP A 280 -11.81 21.92 -21.03
CA ASP A 280 -11.12 20.70 -21.45
C ASP A 280 -10.52 19.95 -20.25
N LYS A 281 -10.00 20.67 -19.26
CA LYS A 281 -9.46 20.08 -18.03
C LYS A 281 -10.56 19.61 -17.08
N VAL A 282 -11.72 20.29 -17.06
CA VAL A 282 -12.92 19.79 -16.37
C VAL A 282 -13.35 18.45 -16.97
N ALA A 283 -13.39 18.34 -18.30
CA ALA A 283 -13.74 17.09 -18.98
C ALA A 283 -12.71 15.98 -18.68
N LEU A 284 -11.42 16.31 -18.68
CA LEU A 284 -10.33 15.40 -18.32
C LEU A 284 -10.47 14.87 -16.87
N LEU A 285 -10.67 15.77 -15.90
CA LEU A 285 -10.87 15.42 -14.50
C LEU A 285 -12.09 14.52 -14.32
N ASN A 286 -13.20 14.85 -14.98
CA ASN A 286 -14.41 14.02 -14.96
C ASN A 286 -14.15 12.62 -15.53
N ALA A 287 -13.36 12.49 -16.61
CA ALA A 287 -13.04 11.18 -17.19
C ALA A 287 -12.17 10.33 -16.25
N VAL A 288 -11.13 10.92 -15.67
CA VAL A 288 -10.19 10.24 -14.76
C VAL A 288 -10.88 9.89 -13.43
N PHE A 289 -11.52 10.86 -12.77
CA PHE A 289 -12.05 10.66 -11.42
C PHE A 289 -13.33 9.81 -11.38
N LYS A 290 -14.06 9.66 -12.48
CA LYS A 290 -15.17 8.69 -12.56
C LYS A 290 -14.73 7.24 -12.70
N GLY A 291 -13.44 6.97 -12.85
CA GLY A 291 -12.85 5.63 -12.99
C GLY A 291 -13.01 5.03 -14.37
N ALA A 292 -12.24 3.97 -14.61
CA ALA A 292 -12.21 3.27 -15.89
C ALA A 292 -13.56 2.61 -16.21
N LYS A 293 -13.99 2.73 -17.48
CA LYS A 293 -15.26 2.19 -17.99
C LYS A 293 -15.08 1.50 -19.32
N ASN A 294 -15.95 0.54 -19.59
CA ASN A 294 -16.09 -0.03 -20.93
C ASN A 294 -17.02 0.83 -21.82
N SER A 295 -17.18 0.45 -23.08
CA SER A 295 -18.05 1.18 -24.04
C SER A 295 -19.54 1.20 -23.66
N ARG A 296 -19.97 0.28 -22.79
CA ARG A 296 -21.34 0.24 -22.25
C ARG A 296 -21.55 1.15 -21.03
N GLY A 297 -20.48 1.82 -20.57
CA GLY A 297 -20.50 2.66 -19.38
C GLY A 297 -20.39 1.89 -18.06
N GLU A 298 -20.13 0.59 -18.10
CA GLU A 298 -19.91 -0.25 -16.90
C GLU A 298 -18.52 0.03 -16.32
N ASN A 299 -18.44 0.10 -14.98
CA ASN A 299 -17.18 0.35 -14.30
C ASN A 299 -16.25 -0.86 -14.41
N VAL A 300 -15.04 -0.64 -14.89
CA VAL A 300 -13.93 -1.60 -14.90
C VAL A 300 -13.07 -1.41 -13.67
N TYR A 301 -12.87 -0.15 -13.25
CA TYR A 301 -12.20 0.18 -11.99
C TYR A 301 -12.97 1.29 -11.25
N ALA A 302 -12.69 1.45 -9.96
CA ALA A 302 -13.38 2.40 -9.08
C ALA A 302 -13.14 3.87 -9.47
N SER A 303 -14.06 4.73 -9.07
CA SER A 303 -13.90 6.19 -9.10
C SER A 303 -12.94 6.66 -8.01
N TRP A 304 -12.47 7.91 -8.14
CA TRP A 304 -11.54 8.53 -7.20
C TRP A 304 -12.23 9.66 -6.42
N PRO A 305 -11.95 9.83 -5.13
CA PRO A 305 -12.43 11.00 -4.39
C PRO A 305 -11.63 12.26 -4.75
N TYR A 306 -12.26 13.41 -4.65
CA TYR A 306 -11.57 14.69 -4.63
C TYR A 306 -11.20 15.03 -3.18
N ASP A 307 -9.90 15.30 -2.93
CA ASP A 307 -9.39 15.52 -1.58
C ASP A 307 -8.19 16.49 -1.57
N ALA A 308 -7.78 16.95 -0.39
CA ALA A 308 -6.79 18.01 -0.23
C ALA A 308 -5.35 17.64 -0.65
N GLY A 309 -5.02 16.35 -0.78
CA GLY A 309 -3.66 15.89 -1.14
C GLY A 309 -3.39 15.80 -2.64
N LEU A 310 -4.34 16.15 -3.51
CA LEU A 310 -4.22 15.99 -4.97
C LEU A 310 -3.17 16.90 -5.63
N ALA A 311 -2.83 18.04 -5.02
CA ALA A 311 -1.82 18.96 -5.54
C ALA A 311 -0.39 18.70 -5.03
N SER A 312 -0.18 17.60 -4.30
CA SER A 312 1.15 17.25 -3.76
C SER A 312 2.10 16.70 -4.84
N ASP A 313 3.41 16.88 -4.63
CA ASP A 313 4.45 16.32 -5.50
C ASP A 313 4.35 14.79 -5.58
N ALA A 314 3.97 14.11 -4.50
CA ALA A 314 3.80 12.67 -4.48
C ALA A 314 2.65 12.23 -5.39
N TRP A 315 1.46 12.88 -5.32
CA TRP A 315 0.36 12.60 -6.24
C TRP A 315 0.76 12.83 -7.69
N ARG A 316 1.40 13.98 -7.94
CA ARG A 316 1.87 14.33 -9.28
C ARG A 316 2.85 13.31 -9.84
N SER A 317 3.83 12.84 -9.05
CA SER A 317 4.84 11.88 -9.51
C SER A 317 4.24 10.54 -9.92
N TRP A 318 3.15 10.13 -9.30
CA TRP A 318 2.42 8.93 -9.69
C TRP A 318 1.58 9.14 -10.95
N LYS A 319 0.71 10.15 -10.99
CA LYS A 319 -0.28 10.34 -12.06
C LYS A 319 0.29 10.99 -13.31
N LEU A 320 1.19 11.96 -13.18
CA LEU A 320 1.63 12.83 -14.28
C LEU A 320 3.14 12.75 -14.53
N GLY A 321 3.93 12.49 -13.49
CA GLY A 321 5.38 12.61 -13.57
C GLY A 321 5.84 14.06 -13.75
N THR A 322 7.11 14.21 -14.15
CA THR A 322 7.80 15.51 -14.29
C THR A 322 8.48 15.70 -15.64
N SER A 323 8.49 14.65 -16.49
CA SER A 323 9.21 14.67 -17.78
C SER A 323 8.65 15.73 -18.72
N GLN A 324 9.55 16.59 -19.23
CA GLN A 324 9.25 17.60 -20.25
C GLN A 324 9.66 17.14 -21.65
N THR A 325 9.71 15.81 -21.86
CA THR A 325 10.01 15.14 -23.14
C THR A 325 8.83 14.31 -23.60
N ALA A 326 8.92 13.76 -24.81
CA ALA A 326 7.93 12.83 -25.36
C ALA A 326 7.85 11.49 -24.58
N THR A 327 8.83 11.20 -23.72
CA THR A 327 8.85 9.99 -22.88
C THR A 327 8.33 10.31 -21.48
N PRO A 328 7.12 9.86 -21.11
CA PRO A 328 6.58 10.05 -19.78
C PRO A 328 7.38 9.29 -18.71
N ASN A 329 7.41 9.84 -17.48
CA ASN A 329 8.04 9.21 -16.32
C ASN A 329 7.09 9.09 -15.12
N ALA A 330 5.78 9.17 -15.34
CA ALA A 330 4.79 8.92 -14.30
C ALA A 330 4.89 7.49 -13.78
N ASN A 331 4.85 7.29 -12.45
CA ASN A 331 4.97 5.95 -11.86
C ASN A 331 3.83 5.02 -12.30
N ASN A 332 2.61 5.54 -12.52
CA ASN A 332 1.50 4.75 -13.07
C ASN A 332 1.76 4.24 -14.49
N ILE A 333 2.67 4.85 -15.25
CA ILE A 333 3.11 4.32 -16.54
C ILE A 333 4.22 3.30 -16.36
N VAL A 334 5.30 3.70 -15.65
CA VAL A 334 6.55 2.92 -15.63
C VAL A 334 6.53 1.72 -14.68
N LEU A 335 5.65 1.72 -13.69
CA LEU A 335 5.52 0.65 -12.69
C LEU A 335 4.18 -0.08 -12.79
N GLY A 336 3.06 0.64 -12.80
CA GLY A 336 1.73 0.06 -12.75
C GLY A 336 1.27 -0.50 -14.10
N ALA A 337 0.88 0.36 -15.04
CA ALA A 337 0.36 -0.07 -16.34
C ALA A 337 1.36 -0.92 -17.13
N SER A 338 2.68 -0.70 -16.98
CA SER A 338 3.71 -1.53 -17.63
C SER A 338 3.68 -3.01 -17.21
N ALA A 339 3.13 -3.31 -16.05
CA ALA A 339 2.96 -4.68 -15.57
C ALA A 339 1.81 -5.43 -16.27
N LEU A 340 0.85 -4.73 -16.90
CA LEU A 340 -0.28 -5.36 -17.60
C LEU A 340 0.18 -6.41 -18.61
N PRO A 341 0.98 -6.08 -19.64
CA PRO A 341 1.37 -7.04 -20.67
C PRO A 341 2.38 -8.08 -20.19
N LEU A 342 3.18 -7.76 -19.18
CA LEU A 342 4.31 -8.58 -18.76
C LEU A 342 3.97 -9.56 -17.65
N TYR A 343 3.05 -9.20 -16.75
CA TYR A 343 2.65 -9.99 -15.59
C TYR A 343 1.16 -10.34 -15.56
N TYR A 344 0.25 -9.36 -15.74
CA TYR A 344 -1.18 -9.61 -15.53
C TYR A 344 -1.85 -10.28 -16.72
N MET A 345 -1.46 -9.97 -17.95
CA MET A 345 -2.05 -10.61 -19.14
C MET A 345 -1.64 -12.08 -19.30
N THR A 346 -2.58 -12.89 -19.77
CA THR A 346 -2.36 -14.26 -20.20
C THR A 346 -3.04 -14.46 -21.55
N PRO A 347 -2.26 -14.81 -22.61
CA PRO A 347 -0.79 -14.92 -22.60
C PRO A 347 -0.07 -13.57 -22.40
N ARG A 348 1.19 -13.63 -21.92
CA ARG A 348 2.09 -12.49 -21.85
C ARG A 348 2.36 -11.92 -23.25
N ASP A 349 2.36 -10.58 -23.37
CA ASP A 349 2.64 -9.92 -24.65
C ASP A 349 3.63 -8.77 -24.47
N VAL A 350 4.90 -9.01 -24.82
CA VAL A 350 6.00 -8.06 -24.66
C VAL A 350 5.92 -6.84 -25.59
N ASN A 351 5.09 -6.92 -26.64
CA ASN A 351 4.93 -5.86 -27.64
C ASN A 351 3.64 -5.05 -27.43
N PHE A 352 2.88 -5.36 -26.39
CA PHE A 352 1.60 -4.70 -26.16
C PHE A 352 1.80 -3.25 -25.70
N ASP A 353 1.13 -2.34 -26.37
CA ASP A 353 1.11 -0.91 -26.04
C ASP A 353 -0.05 -0.60 -25.09
N THR A 354 0.24 -0.33 -23.83
CA THR A 354 -0.78 -0.03 -22.80
C THR A 354 -1.56 1.27 -23.08
N MET A 355 -1.00 2.18 -23.90
CA MET A 355 -1.70 3.36 -24.38
C MET A 355 -2.81 3.03 -25.40
N LYS A 356 -2.91 1.77 -25.82
CA LYS A 356 -3.97 1.25 -26.71
C LYS A 356 -4.81 0.15 -26.05
N PHE A 357 -4.72 0.02 -24.70
CA PHE A 357 -5.53 -0.95 -23.97
C PHE A 357 -7.02 -0.71 -24.27
N ASN A 358 -7.70 -1.78 -24.69
CA ASN A 358 -9.13 -1.75 -24.99
C ASN A 358 -9.94 -2.28 -23.80
N PHE A 359 -10.74 -1.41 -23.20
CA PHE A 359 -11.48 -1.72 -21.97
C PHE A 359 -12.66 -2.68 -22.16
N ASP A 360 -13.05 -2.99 -23.42
CA ASP A 360 -14.07 -4.00 -23.73
C ASP A 360 -13.47 -5.40 -23.89
N THR A 361 -12.27 -5.50 -24.47
CA THR A 361 -11.72 -6.79 -24.91
C THR A 361 -10.50 -7.24 -24.11
N ASP A 362 -9.63 -6.29 -23.68
CA ASP A 362 -8.36 -6.66 -23.07
C ASP A 362 -8.48 -6.96 -21.57
N VAL A 363 -9.55 -6.49 -20.90
CA VAL A 363 -9.85 -6.80 -19.49
C VAL A 363 -9.94 -8.32 -19.27
N ALA A 364 -10.47 -9.07 -20.22
CA ALA A 364 -10.55 -10.53 -20.10
C ALA A 364 -9.17 -11.20 -20.03
N LYS A 365 -8.12 -10.56 -20.58
CA LYS A 365 -6.74 -11.11 -20.59
C LYS A 365 -6.10 -11.12 -19.20
N ILE A 366 -6.55 -10.28 -18.26
CA ILE A 366 -5.99 -10.24 -16.89
C ILE A 366 -6.68 -11.22 -15.93
N ALA A 367 -7.82 -11.80 -16.29
CA ALA A 367 -8.67 -12.57 -15.38
C ALA A 367 -7.94 -13.74 -14.68
N GLN A 368 -7.07 -14.46 -15.41
CA GLN A 368 -6.33 -15.60 -14.85
C GLN A 368 -5.35 -15.15 -13.76
N MET A 369 -4.62 -14.07 -13.98
CA MET A 369 -3.64 -13.57 -13.01
C MET A 369 -4.33 -12.84 -11.86
N SER A 370 -5.39 -12.08 -12.13
CA SER A 370 -6.23 -11.47 -11.09
C SER A 370 -6.71 -12.51 -10.08
N ALA A 371 -7.19 -13.67 -10.53
CA ALA A 371 -7.69 -14.74 -9.66
C ALA A 371 -6.66 -15.26 -8.64
N ILE A 372 -5.37 -15.11 -8.90
CA ILE A 372 -4.31 -15.57 -7.97
C ILE A 372 -3.57 -14.43 -7.28
N THR A 373 -3.52 -13.24 -7.89
CA THR A 373 -2.78 -12.08 -7.38
C THR A 373 -3.65 -11.19 -6.49
N ASP A 374 -4.92 -10.98 -6.87
CA ASP A 374 -5.78 -10.04 -6.17
C ASP A 374 -6.28 -10.62 -4.83
N ALA A 375 -6.30 -9.78 -3.81
CA ALA A 375 -6.70 -10.14 -2.45
C ALA A 375 -8.16 -9.75 -2.19
N VAL A 376 -9.08 -10.30 -2.98
CA VAL A 376 -10.48 -9.85 -3.03
C VAL A 376 -11.44 -10.63 -2.12
N ALA A 377 -10.98 -11.65 -1.40
CA ALA A 377 -11.86 -12.40 -0.52
C ALA A 377 -12.35 -11.53 0.65
N THR A 378 -13.66 -11.52 0.87
CA THR A 378 -14.33 -10.76 1.94
C THR A 378 -14.83 -11.67 3.08
N ASP A 379 -14.82 -12.99 2.89
CA ASP A 379 -15.01 -13.96 3.96
C ASP A 379 -13.68 -14.24 4.66
N LEU A 380 -13.50 -13.65 5.85
CA LEU A 380 -12.33 -13.81 6.69
C LEU A 380 -12.64 -14.69 7.93
N GLY A 381 -13.65 -15.55 7.84
CA GLY A 381 -14.15 -16.35 8.97
C GLY A 381 -13.06 -17.21 9.63
N THR A 382 -12.19 -17.88 8.87
CA THR A 382 -11.10 -18.68 9.44
C THR A 382 -10.09 -17.81 10.20
N PHE A 383 -9.70 -16.66 9.67
CA PHE A 383 -8.81 -15.71 10.35
C PHE A 383 -9.46 -15.16 11.62
N ALA A 384 -10.72 -14.75 11.54
CA ALA A 384 -11.48 -14.18 12.65
C ALA A 384 -11.72 -15.21 13.79
N SER A 385 -12.09 -16.47 13.46
CA SER A 385 -12.36 -17.52 14.45
C SER A 385 -11.14 -17.92 15.28
N ARG A 386 -9.94 -17.65 14.79
CA ARG A 386 -8.68 -17.86 15.51
C ARG A 386 -8.25 -16.66 16.37
N GLY A 387 -9.08 -15.60 16.41
CA GLY A 387 -8.77 -14.37 17.15
C GLY A 387 -7.98 -13.35 16.33
N GLY A 388 -7.75 -13.58 15.05
CA GLY A 388 -6.99 -12.67 14.17
C GLY A 388 -7.55 -11.26 14.14
N LYS A 389 -6.69 -10.25 14.01
CA LYS A 389 -7.04 -8.83 13.99
C LYS A 389 -6.47 -8.14 12.76
N LEU A 390 -7.31 -7.45 11.99
CA LEU A 390 -6.96 -6.75 10.76
C LEU A 390 -7.15 -5.23 10.92
N ILE A 391 -6.09 -4.48 10.70
CA ILE A 391 -6.14 -3.02 10.54
C ILE A 391 -5.82 -2.71 9.07
N ILE A 392 -6.76 -2.04 8.40
CA ILE A 392 -6.55 -1.44 7.08
C ILE A 392 -6.41 0.06 7.27
N VAL A 393 -5.41 0.68 6.67
CA VAL A 393 -5.25 2.14 6.65
C VAL A 393 -5.07 2.58 5.21
N ASP A 394 -5.81 3.60 4.78
CA ASP A 394 -5.73 4.10 3.41
C ASP A 394 -5.71 5.63 3.36
N GLY A 395 -4.96 6.17 2.41
CA GLY A 395 -4.93 7.60 2.12
C GLY A 395 -6.05 8.00 1.17
N VAL A 396 -6.86 8.97 1.57
CA VAL A 396 -7.99 9.42 0.72
C VAL A 396 -7.51 10.03 -0.60
N SER A 397 -6.31 10.63 -0.62
CA SER A 397 -5.66 11.17 -1.82
C SER A 397 -4.70 10.18 -2.50
N ASP A 398 -4.83 8.87 -2.28
CA ASP A 398 -3.94 7.88 -2.91
C ASP A 398 -4.06 7.95 -4.46
N PRO A 399 -2.96 8.20 -5.18
CA PRO A 399 -2.95 8.25 -6.65
C PRO A 399 -2.83 6.88 -7.33
N VAL A 400 -2.60 5.80 -6.56
CA VAL A 400 -2.29 4.45 -7.07
C VAL A 400 -3.50 3.53 -6.91
N PHE A 401 -4.06 3.46 -5.70
CA PHE A 401 -5.23 2.66 -5.37
C PHE A 401 -6.36 3.55 -4.87
N SER A 402 -7.54 3.39 -5.47
CA SER A 402 -8.65 4.27 -5.14
C SER A 402 -9.16 4.05 -3.72
N ALA A 403 -9.24 5.13 -2.95
CA ALA A 403 -9.85 5.12 -1.63
C ALA A 403 -11.32 4.68 -1.65
N HIS A 404 -12.05 4.94 -2.74
CA HIS A 404 -13.41 4.41 -2.94
C HIS A 404 -13.40 2.89 -3.04
N ASP A 405 -12.42 2.30 -3.74
CA ASP A 405 -12.29 0.86 -3.93
C ASP A 405 -12.01 0.14 -2.59
N ILE A 406 -11.07 0.69 -1.80
CA ILE A 406 -10.71 0.17 -0.47
C ILE A 406 -11.89 0.27 0.51
N ARG A 407 -12.56 1.42 0.51
CA ARG A 407 -13.77 1.63 1.32
C ARG A 407 -14.86 0.60 0.97
N ASP A 408 -15.12 0.39 -0.30
CA ASP A 408 -16.18 -0.50 -0.76
C ASP A 408 -15.82 -1.96 -0.48
N TYR A 409 -14.56 -2.36 -0.64
CA TYR A 409 -14.06 -3.67 -0.19
C TYR A 409 -14.29 -3.88 1.32
N TYR A 410 -14.01 -2.87 2.16
CA TYR A 410 -14.28 -2.98 3.60
C TYR A 410 -15.78 -3.08 3.91
N LYS A 411 -16.63 -2.32 3.19
CA LYS A 411 -18.09 -2.46 3.30
C LYS A 411 -18.57 -3.88 2.95
N GLU A 412 -17.96 -4.51 1.96
CA GLU A 412 -18.26 -5.91 1.61
C GLU A 412 -17.83 -6.89 2.70
N ILE A 413 -16.67 -6.69 3.35
CA ILE A 413 -16.27 -7.47 4.54
C ILE A 413 -17.34 -7.36 5.64
N LEU A 414 -17.80 -6.14 5.94
CA LEU A 414 -18.84 -5.92 6.94
C LEU A 414 -20.16 -6.60 6.57
N ALA A 415 -20.59 -6.47 5.32
CA ALA A 415 -21.82 -7.03 4.81
C ALA A 415 -21.80 -8.57 4.80
N ASN A 416 -20.69 -9.17 4.38
CA ASN A 416 -20.50 -10.61 4.33
C ASN A 416 -20.52 -11.23 5.74
N ALA A 417 -19.78 -10.66 6.69
CA ALA A 417 -19.80 -11.10 8.08
C ALA A 417 -21.22 -11.01 8.69
N LYS A 418 -21.92 -9.89 8.44
CA LYS A 418 -23.30 -9.71 8.90
C LYS A 418 -24.24 -10.76 8.32
N ALA A 419 -24.11 -11.11 7.03
CA ALA A 419 -24.91 -12.13 6.38
C ALA A 419 -24.69 -13.51 7.01
N GLN A 420 -23.52 -13.75 7.59
CA GLN A 420 -23.16 -14.97 8.33
C GLN A 420 -23.47 -14.90 9.84
N GLY A 421 -24.12 -13.82 10.31
CA GLY A 421 -24.45 -13.62 11.74
C GLY A 421 -23.29 -13.15 12.60
N HIS A 422 -22.23 -12.60 12.01
CA HIS A 422 -21.05 -12.11 12.69
C HIS A 422 -20.91 -10.58 12.59
N ASP A 423 -20.14 -10.00 13.53
CA ASP A 423 -19.76 -8.59 13.51
C ASP A 423 -18.27 -8.46 13.14
N ALA A 424 -17.99 -8.06 11.89
CA ALA A 424 -16.62 -7.89 11.42
C ALA A 424 -15.83 -6.83 12.19
N THR A 425 -16.49 -5.91 12.91
CA THR A 425 -15.79 -4.92 13.73
C THR A 425 -15.09 -5.54 14.94
N GLN A 426 -15.37 -6.80 15.28
CA GLN A 426 -14.66 -7.54 16.33
C GLN A 426 -13.25 -7.99 15.88
N TYR A 427 -12.99 -8.03 14.59
CA TYR A 427 -11.70 -8.48 14.05
C TYR A 427 -11.11 -7.58 12.95
N SER A 428 -11.83 -6.57 12.46
CA SER A 428 -11.33 -5.66 11.42
C SER A 428 -11.63 -4.20 11.71
N ARG A 429 -10.73 -3.31 11.28
CA ARG A 429 -10.87 -1.85 11.31
C ARG A 429 -10.32 -1.26 10.03
N LEU A 430 -11.02 -0.27 9.48
CA LEU A 430 -10.52 0.59 8.41
C LEU A 430 -10.31 2.01 8.95
N PHE A 431 -9.19 2.61 8.60
CA PHE A 431 -8.85 3.99 8.90
C PHE A 431 -8.57 4.73 7.61
N MET A 432 -9.39 5.74 7.29
CA MET A 432 -9.20 6.60 6.14
C MET A 432 -8.50 7.88 6.57
N VAL A 433 -7.41 8.25 5.88
CA VAL A 433 -6.57 9.41 6.25
C VAL A 433 -6.71 10.49 5.19
N PRO A 434 -7.51 11.54 5.43
CA PRO A 434 -7.68 12.65 4.49
C PRO A 434 -6.36 13.35 4.17
N GLY A 435 -6.18 13.72 2.89
CA GLY A 435 -4.98 14.39 2.40
C GLY A 435 -3.75 13.49 2.23
N MET A 436 -3.77 12.26 2.76
CA MET A 436 -2.65 11.33 2.63
C MET A 436 -2.61 10.69 1.25
N ASN A 437 -1.42 10.68 0.66
CA ASN A 437 -1.15 9.97 -0.59
C ASN A 437 -0.75 8.51 -0.34
N HIS A 438 -0.11 7.91 -1.33
CA HIS A 438 0.30 6.50 -1.30
C HIS A 438 1.38 6.24 -0.23
N CYS A 439 1.08 5.42 0.77
CA CYS A 439 1.99 5.06 1.87
C CYS A 439 2.54 6.26 2.67
N GLY A 440 1.78 7.35 2.77
CA GLY A 440 2.23 8.58 3.44
C GLY A 440 2.20 9.79 2.50
N ASP A 441 3.05 10.78 2.77
CA ASP A 441 3.12 12.04 2.00
C ASP A 441 1.76 12.79 1.93
N GLY A 442 1.66 13.81 1.07
CA GLY A 442 0.46 14.63 0.95
C GLY A 442 0.29 15.65 2.09
N VAL A 443 -0.85 16.33 2.08
CA VAL A 443 -1.21 17.35 3.08
C VAL A 443 -2.09 16.68 4.14
N ALA A 444 -1.48 15.94 5.08
CA ALA A 444 -2.20 15.01 5.96
C ALA A 444 -1.63 14.91 7.38
N MET A 445 -2.44 14.32 8.25
CA MET A 445 -2.03 13.83 9.58
C MET A 445 -1.50 12.40 9.43
N ASN A 446 -0.31 12.24 8.83
CA ASN A 446 0.23 10.97 8.34
C ASN A 446 1.35 10.35 9.20
N ASN A 447 1.55 10.88 10.42
CA ASN A 447 2.44 10.30 11.42
C ASN A 447 1.61 9.66 12.55
N PHE A 448 1.47 8.33 12.50
CA PHE A 448 0.71 7.51 13.45
C PHE A 448 1.37 6.12 13.60
N ASP A 449 0.91 5.33 14.57
CA ASP A 449 1.48 4.03 14.91
C ASP A 449 0.40 2.92 14.91
N PRO A 450 0.13 2.28 13.78
CA PRO A 450 -0.83 1.20 13.69
C PRO A 450 -0.33 -0.09 14.37
N LEU A 451 1.00 -0.26 14.51
CA LEU A 451 1.54 -1.45 15.19
C LEU A 451 1.22 -1.43 16.67
N THR A 452 1.37 -0.29 17.36
CA THR A 452 0.95 -0.16 18.76
C THR A 452 -0.56 -0.36 18.91
N ALA A 453 -1.37 0.17 17.99
CA ALA A 453 -2.83 -0.05 18.01
C ALA A 453 -3.19 -1.55 17.85
N LEU A 454 -2.48 -2.26 16.96
CA LEU A 454 -2.65 -3.70 16.78
C LEU A 454 -2.19 -4.49 18.01
N GLU A 455 -1.04 -4.13 18.63
CA GLU A 455 -0.54 -4.76 19.87
C GLU A 455 -1.55 -4.63 21.02
N GLU A 456 -2.15 -3.45 21.19
CA GLU A 456 -3.20 -3.27 22.19
C GLU A 456 -4.44 -4.12 21.91
N TRP A 457 -4.77 -4.31 20.64
CA TRP A 457 -5.91 -5.13 20.26
C TRP A 457 -5.65 -6.62 20.45
N THR A 458 -4.51 -7.13 20.01
CA THR A 458 -4.15 -8.57 20.13
C THR A 458 -3.84 -8.97 21.58
N ASP A 459 -3.10 -8.13 22.32
CA ASP A 459 -2.61 -8.47 23.65
C ASP A 459 -3.63 -8.16 24.76
N LYS A 460 -4.50 -7.13 24.56
CA LYS A 460 -5.40 -6.63 25.61
C LYS A 460 -6.88 -6.68 25.21
N GLY A 461 -7.19 -7.13 23.97
CA GLY A 461 -8.56 -7.14 23.45
C GLY A 461 -9.15 -5.75 23.17
N LYS A 462 -8.35 -4.68 23.22
CA LYS A 462 -8.83 -3.31 23.05
C LYS A 462 -8.81 -2.93 21.58
N ALA A 463 -9.97 -3.04 20.91
CA ALA A 463 -10.11 -2.62 19.51
C ALA A 463 -9.87 -1.11 19.37
N PRO A 464 -9.08 -0.65 18.38
CA PRO A 464 -8.84 0.78 18.21
C PRO A 464 -10.06 1.47 17.59
N ASP A 465 -10.66 2.42 18.33
CA ASP A 465 -11.69 3.31 17.78
C ASP A 465 -11.09 4.49 17.02
N TYR A 466 -9.85 4.82 17.33
CA TYR A 466 -9.04 5.82 16.61
C TYR A 466 -7.54 5.57 16.83
N MET A 467 -6.72 6.14 15.97
CA MET A 467 -5.28 6.33 16.16
C MET A 467 -4.98 7.81 16.32
N LEU A 468 -4.13 8.16 17.28
CA LEU A 468 -3.64 9.53 17.41
C LEU A 468 -2.64 9.81 16.30
N ALA A 469 -2.82 10.92 15.57
CA ALA A 469 -1.97 11.33 14.50
C ALA A 469 -1.44 12.76 14.63
N THR A 470 -0.28 12.98 14.06
CA THR A 470 0.33 14.28 13.78
C THR A 470 0.75 14.30 12.29
N GLY A 471 1.23 15.42 11.77
CA GLY A 471 1.72 15.48 10.41
C GLY A 471 2.59 16.71 10.17
N PRO A 472 3.62 16.61 9.33
CA PRO A 472 4.53 17.75 9.05
C PRO A 472 3.80 18.91 8.38
N SER A 473 2.73 18.66 7.62
CA SER A 473 1.91 19.69 6.98
C SER A 473 1.11 20.53 8.01
N PHE A 474 0.91 20.03 9.21
CA PHE A 474 0.17 20.69 10.29
C PHE A 474 1.00 20.74 11.59
N PRO A 475 2.04 21.56 11.65
CA PRO A 475 2.93 21.60 12.79
C PRO A 475 2.18 21.96 14.08
N ASN A 476 2.54 21.31 15.19
CA ASN A 476 1.92 21.47 16.51
C ASN A 476 0.44 21.04 16.61
N LYS A 477 -0.11 20.38 15.58
CA LYS A 477 -1.46 19.82 15.59
C LYS A 477 -1.43 18.32 15.85
N SER A 478 -2.41 17.84 16.60
CA SER A 478 -2.73 16.43 16.77
C SER A 478 -4.23 16.22 16.54
N GLN A 479 -4.59 15.08 15.91
CA GLN A 479 -5.97 14.76 15.59
C GLN A 479 -6.16 13.24 15.65
N PRO A 480 -7.37 12.72 16.00
CA PRO A 480 -7.65 11.30 15.84
C PRO A 480 -7.88 10.96 14.36
N ILE A 481 -7.33 9.85 13.88
CA ILE A 481 -7.82 9.15 12.69
C ILE A 481 -8.84 8.14 13.19
N CYS A 482 -10.10 8.32 12.84
CA CYS A 482 -11.20 7.51 13.37
C CYS A 482 -11.41 6.22 12.58
N ALA A 483 -11.84 5.18 13.28
CA ALA A 483 -12.27 3.94 12.62
C ALA A 483 -13.54 4.20 11.80
N TYR A 484 -13.48 3.82 10.52
CA TYR A 484 -14.59 3.95 9.56
C TYR A 484 -15.85 3.24 10.06
N PRO A 485 -17.08 3.78 9.88
CA PRO A 485 -17.42 4.98 9.08
C PRO A 485 -17.31 6.32 9.80
N LYS A 486 -16.80 6.34 11.03
CA LYS A 486 -16.68 7.57 11.81
C LYS A 486 -15.57 8.46 11.26
N VAL A 487 -15.77 9.78 11.39
CA VAL A 487 -14.77 10.79 11.03
C VAL A 487 -14.44 11.67 12.23
N ALA A 488 -13.26 12.28 12.23
CA ALA A 488 -12.87 13.26 13.25
C ALA A 488 -13.72 14.52 13.08
N THR A 489 -14.65 14.75 14.02
CA THR A 489 -15.55 15.90 14.03
C THR A 489 -15.11 16.86 15.14
N TYR A 490 -14.90 18.13 14.79
CA TYR A 490 -14.57 19.16 15.78
C TYR A 490 -15.75 19.43 16.69
N VAL A 491 -15.50 19.48 18.00
CA VAL A 491 -16.54 19.68 19.03
C VAL A 491 -16.28 20.90 19.93
N GLY A 492 -15.29 21.71 19.56
CA GLY A 492 -14.91 22.92 20.30
C GLY A 492 -13.61 22.78 21.08
N GLY A 493 -13.04 23.89 21.50
CA GLY A 493 -11.78 23.95 22.24
C GLY A 493 -10.57 24.33 21.35
N ASN A 494 -9.38 23.86 21.73
CA ASN A 494 -8.18 24.16 20.97
C ASN A 494 -8.11 23.31 19.69
N LYS A 495 -8.29 23.94 18.52
CA LYS A 495 -8.30 23.30 17.20
C LYS A 495 -7.04 22.50 16.85
N ASN A 496 -5.95 22.72 17.57
CA ASN A 496 -4.68 22.00 17.37
C ASN A 496 -4.51 20.77 18.29
N LYS A 497 -5.53 20.42 19.09
CA LYS A 497 -5.46 19.29 20.03
C LYS A 497 -6.50 18.23 19.72
N ALA A 498 -6.07 16.99 19.72
CA ALA A 498 -6.93 15.83 19.47
C ALA A 498 -8.15 15.77 20.41
N THR A 499 -8.02 16.29 21.64
CA THR A 499 -9.10 16.36 22.62
C THR A 499 -10.29 17.26 22.21
N SER A 500 -10.10 18.09 21.18
CA SER A 500 -11.13 18.96 20.60
C SER A 500 -11.94 18.28 19.49
N PHE A 501 -11.67 17.01 19.21
CA PHE A 501 -12.33 16.21 18.19
C PHE A 501 -12.98 14.96 18.81
N LYS A 502 -14.06 14.50 18.20
CA LYS A 502 -14.70 13.21 18.50
C LYS A 502 -14.92 12.42 17.22
N CYS A 503 -14.78 11.13 17.28
CA CYS A 503 -15.16 10.22 16.22
C CYS A 503 -16.69 10.06 16.16
N LYS A 504 -17.34 10.65 15.15
CA LYS A 504 -18.79 10.63 14.95
C LYS A 504 -19.14 10.05 13.60
#